data_86931837cfdb629432f76c1ea33d6b42
#
_entry.id   86931837cfdb629432f76c1ea33d6b42
#
_cell.length_a   1.000
_cell.length_b   1.000
_cell.length_c   1.000
_cell.angle_alpha   90.00
_cell.angle_beta   90.00
_cell.angle_gamma   90.00
#
_symmetry.space_group_name_H-M   'P 1'
#
loop_
_entity.id
_entity.type
_entity.pdbx_description
1 polymer ?
#
loop_
_entity_poly.entity_id
_entity_poly.type
_entity_poly.pdbx_seq_one_letter_code
_entity_poly.pdbx_strand_id
1 'polypeptide(L)'
;AVDQPDGSLTEDVDIAIYHGRGRWPNVHADKLHTEYLVPVCSPLLLDGAKPLTSIEDFTQHTLLHDTSRRDWKRWFKETDVKGVNVNHGPIFSHSAMVVQAAVHGQGVALAHSVFARPEVEAGRLVVPFKHSLVSKNAFYIVCREHQMDLGKIEAFRQWVLETVEQEEEEKGEEYGGLND
;
A
#
# COMPACT_ATOMS: atom_id res chain seq x y z
N ALA A 1 7.42 -10.13 -4.30
CA ALA A 1 8.16 -9.71 -3.10
C ALA A 1 8.13 -10.84 -2.09
N VAL A 2 9.25 -11.12 -1.47
CA VAL A 2 9.37 -12.14 -0.43
C VAL A 2 9.40 -11.40 0.91
N ASP A 3 8.53 -11.80 1.83
CA ASP A 3 8.61 -11.37 3.23
C ASP A 3 9.66 -12.25 3.92
N GLN A 4 10.90 -11.78 3.97
CA GLN A 4 11.99 -12.47 4.66
C GLN A 4 12.40 -11.67 5.90
N PRO A 5 11.94 -12.10 7.08
CA PRO A 5 12.18 -11.38 8.34
C PRO A 5 13.65 -11.26 8.73
N ASP A 6 14.49 -12.17 8.27
CA ASP A 6 15.94 -12.24 8.58
C ASP A 6 16.83 -11.57 7.53
N GLY A 7 16.27 -11.13 6.38
CA GLY A 7 17.01 -10.46 5.32
C GLY A 7 18.01 -11.33 4.57
N SER A 8 17.95 -12.65 4.75
CA SER A 8 18.89 -13.55 4.08
C SER A 8 18.57 -13.68 2.59
N LEU A 9 19.55 -13.37 1.73
CA LEU A 9 19.52 -13.74 0.32
C LEU A 9 20.11 -15.15 0.18
N THR A 10 19.38 -16.04 -0.52
CA THR A 10 19.92 -17.37 -0.88
C THR A 10 21.12 -17.22 -1.80
N GLU A 11 22.06 -18.19 -1.79
CA GLU A 11 23.35 -18.06 -2.49
C GLU A 11 23.22 -17.82 -4.00
N ASP A 12 22.14 -18.29 -4.60
CA ASP A 12 21.81 -18.19 -6.03
C ASP A 12 21.07 -16.88 -6.41
N VAL A 13 20.76 -16.01 -5.45
CA VAL A 13 20.06 -14.74 -5.68
C VAL A 13 21.01 -13.58 -5.44
N ASP A 14 21.29 -12.80 -6.49
CA ASP A 14 22.12 -11.59 -6.41
C ASP A 14 21.33 -10.37 -5.91
N ILE A 15 20.08 -10.21 -6.37
CA ILE A 15 19.19 -9.08 -6.07
C ILE A 15 17.78 -9.60 -5.77
N ALA A 16 17.10 -8.98 -4.82
CA ALA A 16 15.70 -9.26 -4.52
C ALA A 16 14.91 -7.97 -4.26
N ILE A 17 13.58 -8.06 -4.31
CA ILE A 17 12.68 -6.99 -3.85
C ILE A 17 12.03 -7.46 -2.55
N TYR A 18 12.31 -6.71 -1.48
CA TYR A 18 11.76 -6.95 -0.16
C TYR A 18 10.71 -5.91 0.20
N HIS A 19 9.67 -6.34 0.91
CA HIS A 19 8.69 -5.46 1.52
C HIS A 19 8.93 -5.39 3.02
N GLY A 20 9.05 -4.19 3.59
CA GLY A 20 9.26 -4.01 5.01
C GLY A 20 9.78 -2.63 5.38
N ARG A 21 10.52 -2.56 6.50
CA ARG A 21 11.00 -1.28 7.07
C ARG A 21 12.37 -0.82 6.57
N GLY A 22 12.97 -1.54 5.62
CA GLY A 22 14.28 -1.20 5.08
C GLY A 22 15.47 -1.51 6.02
N ARG A 23 15.27 -2.37 7.00
CA ARG A 23 16.31 -2.71 7.98
C ARG A 23 16.48 -4.21 8.07
N TRP A 24 17.37 -4.74 7.26
CA TRP A 24 17.76 -6.15 7.27
C TRP A 24 19.26 -6.26 7.45
N PRO A 25 19.74 -7.24 8.21
CA PRO A 25 21.18 -7.45 8.42
C PRO A 25 21.85 -7.92 7.13
N ASN A 26 23.12 -7.52 6.94
CA ASN A 26 24.03 -8.01 5.89
C ASN A 26 23.57 -7.73 4.44
N VAL A 27 22.59 -6.83 4.23
CA VAL A 27 22.16 -6.40 2.91
C VAL A 27 22.15 -4.90 2.81
N HIS A 28 22.51 -4.41 1.64
CA HIS A 28 22.24 -3.04 1.20
C HIS A 28 20.81 -2.97 0.67
N ALA A 29 20.07 -1.94 1.05
CA ALA A 29 18.66 -1.79 0.69
C ALA A 29 18.36 -0.36 0.25
N ASP A 30 18.00 -0.17 -1.02
CA ASP A 30 17.51 1.08 -1.54
C ASP A 30 15.98 1.06 -1.57
N LYS A 31 15.38 2.11 -1.04
CA LYS A 31 13.94 2.28 -1.05
C LYS A 31 13.47 2.60 -2.47
N LEU A 32 12.46 1.88 -2.95
CA LEU A 32 11.92 2.11 -4.29
C LEU A 32 10.97 3.31 -4.30
N HIS A 33 9.96 3.32 -3.42
CA HIS A 33 8.99 4.42 -3.35
C HIS A 33 8.36 4.53 -1.95
N THR A 34 7.71 5.66 -1.70
CA THR A 34 6.88 5.82 -0.49
C THR A 34 5.53 5.16 -0.74
N GLU A 35 5.13 4.29 0.17
CA GLU A 35 3.85 3.59 0.07
C GLU A 35 2.81 4.25 0.98
N TYR A 36 1.58 4.37 0.46
CA TYR A 36 0.45 4.95 1.17
C TYR A 36 -0.64 3.92 1.36
N LEU A 37 -1.40 4.06 2.45
CA LEU A 37 -2.65 3.37 2.68
C LEU A 37 -3.79 4.34 2.38
N VAL A 38 -4.62 4.00 1.42
CA VAL A 38 -5.71 4.85 0.92
C VAL A 38 -7.06 4.15 1.10
N PRO A 39 -8.11 4.86 1.54
CA PRO A 39 -9.44 4.31 1.56
C PRO A 39 -9.93 4.14 0.11
N VAL A 40 -10.37 2.94 -0.24
CA VAL A 40 -10.91 2.63 -1.58
C VAL A 40 -12.19 1.82 -1.48
N CYS A 41 -13.10 2.04 -2.40
CA CYS A 41 -14.33 1.28 -2.51
C CYS A 41 -14.80 1.19 -3.97
N SER A 42 -15.73 0.26 -4.23
CA SER A 42 -16.44 0.24 -5.50
C SER A 42 -17.26 1.51 -5.69
N PRO A 43 -17.31 2.09 -6.92
CA PRO A 43 -18.20 3.21 -7.23
C PRO A 43 -19.66 2.99 -6.81
N LEU A 44 -20.10 1.73 -6.78
CA LEU A 44 -21.46 1.35 -6.35
C LEU A 44 -21.80 1.78 -4.91
N LEU A 45 -20.79 1.99 -4.06
CA LEU A 45 -21.01 2.45 -2.70
C LEU A 45 -21.29 3.95 -2.61
N LEU A 46 -20.97 4.71 -3.65
CA LEU A 46 -21.24 6.16 -3.68
C LEU A 46 -22.70 6.49 -4.00
N ASP A 47 -23.38 5.62 -4.79
CA ASP A 47 -24.72 5.84 -5.30
C ASP A 47 -25.76 4.82 -4.77
N GLY A 48 -25.36 3.96 -3.84
CA GLY A 48 -26.21 2.89 -3.30
C GLY A 48 -27.31 3.39 -2.34
N ALA A 49 -28.04 2.45 -1.76
CA ALA A 49 -29.09 2.75 -0.75
C ALA A 49 -28.54 3.43 0.53
N LYS A 50 -27.25 3.30 0.78
CA LYS A 50 -26.49 3.97 1.85
C LYS A 50 -25.25 4.55 1.20
N PRO A 51 -25.35 5.74 0.61
CA PRO A 51 -24.22 6.32 -0.12
C PRO A 51 -23.08 6.70 0.82
N LEU A 52 -21.85 6.41 0.40
CA LEU A 52 -20.64 6.82 1.10
C LEU A 52 -20.21 8.20 0.60
N THR A 53 -20.80 9.27 1.15
CA THR A 53 -20.59 10.66 0.73
C THR A 53 -19.79 11.48 1.73
N SER A 54 -19.77 11.04 2.98
CA SER A 54 -19.02 11.67 4.06
C SER A 54 -18.25 10.63 4.89
N ILE A 55 -17.27 11.07 5.65
CA ILE A 55 -16.46 10.18 6.50
C ILE A 55 -17.33 9.53 7.59
N GLU A 56 -18.38 10.20 8.06
CA GLU A 56 -19.33 9.69 9.05
C GLU A 56 -20.13 8.47 8.53
N ASP A 57 -20.29 8.36 7.22
CA ASP A 57 -21.01 7.25 6.59
C ASP A 57 -20.28 5.90 6.73
N PHE A 58 -19.00 5.88 7.11
CA PHE A 58 -18.30 4.65 7.44
C PHE A 58 -19.00 3.80 8.52
N THR A 59 -19.81 4.42 9.37
CA THR A 59 -20.63 3.72 10.37
C THR A 59 -21.62 2.74 9.76
N GLN A 60 -21.98 2.93 8.49
CA GLN A 60 -22.97 2.13 7.74
C GLN A 60 -22.33 1.11 6.80
N HIS A 61 -21.00 1.13 6.66
CA HIS A 61 -20.26 0.29 5.73
C HIS A 61 -19.36 -0.72 6.43
N THR A 62 -19.12 -1.84 5.77
CA THR A 62 -18.17 -2.85 6.23
C THR A 62 -16.75 -2.38 5.99
N LEU A 63 -15.91 -2.40 7.02
CA LEU A 63 -14.49 -2.16 6.88
C LEU A 63 -13.79 -3.47 6.48
N LEU A 64 -13.02 -3.42 5.39
CA LEU A 64 -12.20 -4.52 4.94
C LEU A 64 -10.77 -4.30 5.44
N HIS A 65 -10.23 -5.28 6.17
CA HIS A 65 -8.94 -5.15 6.83
C HIS A 65 -7.86 -5.96 6.10
N ASP A 66 -6.73 -5.32 5.84
CA ASP A 66 -5.53 -5.99 5.35
C ASP A 66 -4.69 -6.47 6.54
N THR A 67 -4.45 -7.76 6.62
CA THR A 67 -3.65 -8.49 7.62
C THR A 67 -3.96 -8.17 9.10
N SER A 68 -4.42 -6.99 9.43
CA SER A 68 -4.76 -6.57 10.80
C SER A 68 -5.76 -5.42 10.84
N ARG A 69 -6.31 -5.14 12.04
CA ARG A 69 -7.19 -4.00 12.28
C ARG A 69 -6.47 -2.69 12.65
N ARG A 70 -5.12 -2.68 12.61
CA ARG A 70 -4.32 -1.56 13.11
C ARG A 70 -4.44 -0.31 12.24
N ASP A 71 -4.49 -0.50 10.93
CA ASP A 71 -4.41 0.60 9.99
C ASP A 71 -5.71 1.41 9.99
N TRP A 72 -6.87 0.77 10.00
CA TRP A 72 -8.14 1.47 10.19
C TRP A 72 -8.24 2.19 11.54
N LYS A 73 -7.72 1.59 12.63
CA LYS A 73 -7.63 2.27 13.94
C LYS A 73 -6.78 3.53 13.88
N ARG A 74 -5.66 3.47 13.15
CA ARG A 74 -4.80 4.62 12.94
C ARG A 74 -5.49 5.68 12.10
N TRP A 75 -6.13 5.29 11.00
CA TRP A 75 -6.80 6.18 10.08
C TRP A 75 -7.92 6.99 10.76
N PHE A 76 -8.81 6.32 11.50
CA PHE A 76 -9.88 7.01 12.25
C PHE A 76 -9.36 7.86 13.40
N LYS A 77 -8.20 7.53 13.96
CA LYS A 77 -7.56 8.39 14.96
C LYS A 77 -7.02 9.68 14.35
N GLU A 78 -6.45 9.63 13.15
CA GLU A 78 -5.90 10.80 12.46
C GLU A 78 -7.00 11.70 11.89
N THR A 79 -8.14 11.12 11.47
CA THR A 79 -9.30 11.88 10.96
C THR A 79 -10.28 12.33 12.05
N ASP A 80 -10.06 11.99 13.32
CA ASP A 80 -10.94 12.25 14.49
C ASP A 80 -12.40 11.80 14.31
N VAL A 81 -12.67 10.85 13.43
CA VAL A 81 -14.01 10.28 13.23
C VAL A 81 -14.36 9.30 14.33
N LYS A 82 -15.57 9.47 14.89
CA LYS A 82 -16.08 8.69 16.03
C LYS A 82 -17.26 7.80 15.61
N GLY A 83 -17.54 6.78 16.42
CA GLY A 83 -18.72 5.93 16.23
C GLY A 83 -18.50 4.76 15.26
N VAL A 84 -17.39 4.68 14.54
CA VAL A 84 -17.09 3.56 13.65
C VAL A 84 -16.53 2.38 14.45
N ASN A 85 -17.12 1.20 14.27
CA ASN A 85 -16.61 -0.01 14.89
C ASN A 85 -15.44 -0.61 14.11
N VAL A 86 -14.24 -0.14 14.39
CA VAL A 86 -12.99 -0.60 13.74
C VAL A 86 -12.61 -2.06 14.05
N ASN A 87 -13.34 -2.74 14.93
CA ASN A 87 -13.11 -4.16 15.23
C ASN A 87 -14.04 -5.09 14.43
N HIS A 88 -14.97 -4.54 13.66
CA HIS A 88 -15.87 -5.29 12.80
C HIS A 88 -15.36 -5.38 11.36
N GLY A 89 -15.78 -6.42 10.65
CA GLY A 89 -15.41 -6.68 9.26
C GLY A 89 -14.35 -7.77 9.11
N PRO A 90 -14.24 -8.35 7.90
CA PRO A 90 -13.29 -9.42 7.59
C PRO A 90 -11.84 -8.90 7.60
N ILE A 91 -10.91 -9.80 7.95
CA ILE A 91 -9.46 -9.60 7.79
C ILE A 91 -9.00 -10.53 6.68
N PHE A 92 -8.28 -9.99 5.72
CA PHE A 92 -7.69 -10.75 4.62
C PHE A 92 -6.21 -11.01 4.92
N SER A 93 -5.72 -12.16 4.49
CA SER A 93 -4.30 -12.55 4.67
C SER A 93 -3.36 -11.94 3.62
N HIS A 94 -3.92 -11.38 2.54
CA HIS A 94 -3.15 -10.84 1.42
C HIS A 94 -3.78 -9.54 0.90
N SER A 95 -2.98 -8.53 0.67
CA SER A 95 -3.41 -7.19 0.22
C SER A 95 -4.21 -7.22 -1.10
N ALA A 96 -3.83 -8.09 -2.05
CA ALA A 96 -4.59 -8.25 -3.28
C ALA A 96 -6.03 -8.73 -3.06
N MET A 97 -6.27 -9.55 -2.03
CA MET A 97 -7.62 -10.06 -1.72
C MET A 97 -8.52 -8.97 -1.13
N VAL A 98 -7.99 -8.09 -0.29
CA VAL A 98 -8.79 -6.99 0.27
C VAL A 98 -9.19 -6.00 -0.82
N VAL A 99 -8.29 -5.73 -1.78
CA VAL A 99 -8.59 -4.90 -2.96
C VAL A 99 -9.70 -5.53 -3.80
N GLN A 100 -9.60 -6.83 -4.11
CA GLN A 100 -10.65 -7.53 -4.87
C GLN A 100 -12.00 -7.56 -4.14
N ALA A 101 -12.01 -7.71 -2.82
CA ALA A 101 -13.25 -7.60 -2.04
C ALA A 101 -13.88 -6.21 -2.16
N ALA A 102 -13.08 -5.15 -2.17
CA ALA A 102 -13.56 -3.78 -2.39
C ALA A 102 -14.11 -3.59 -3.82
N VAL A 103 -13.44 -4.10 -4.86
CA VAL A 103 -13.91 -4.10 -6.25
C VAL A 103 -15.30 -4.71 -6.37
N HIS A 104 -15.55 -5.81 -5.64
CA HIS A 104 -16.84 -6.48 -5.62
C HIS A 104 -17.89 -5.83 -4.69
N GLY A 105 -17.62 -4.61 -4.18
CA GLY A 105 -18.59 -3.86 -3.37
C GLY A 105 -18.85 -4.43 -1.98
N GLN A 106 -17.96 -5.29 -1.44
CA GLN A 106 -18.15 -5.92 -0.13
C GLN A 106 -17.92 -4.95 1.04
N GLY A 107 -17.36 -3.76 0.77
CA GLY A 107 -17.10 -2.73 1.77
C GLY A 107 -16.03 -1.76 1.33
N VAL A 108 -15.49 -1.01 2.30
CA VAL A 108 -14.40 -0.06 2.10
C VAL A 108 -13.10 -0.66 2.61
N ALA A 109 -12.08 -0.70 1.77
CA ALA A 109 -10.75 -1.15 2.12
C ALA A 109 -9.82 0.03 2.41
N LEU A 110 -8.93 -0.12 3.40
CA LEU A 110 -7.75 0.72 3.53
C LEU A 110 -6.60 -0.05 2.89
N ALA A 111 -6.35 0.23 1.62
CA ALA A 111 -5.48 -0.56 0.78
C ALA A 111 -4.13 0.12 0.53
N HIS A 112 -3.08 -0.67 0.37
CA HIS A 112 -1.79 -0.18 -0.12
C HIS A 112 -1.93 0.40 -1.53
N SER A 113 -1.40 1.60 -1.74
CA SER A 113 -1.54 2.36 -2.99
C SER A 113 -1.08 1.56 -4.22
N VAL A 114 -0.01 0.79 -4.10
CA VAL A 114 0.52 -0.04 -5.19
C VAL A 114 -0.49 -1.09 -5.70
N PHE A 115 -1.35 -1.63 -4.83
CA PHE A 115 -2.38 -2.59 -5.20
C PHE A 115 -3.70 -1.92 -5.59
N ALA A 116 -3.98 -0.72 -5.07
CA ALA A 116 -5.22 0.02 -5.36
C ALA A 116 -5.16 0.74 -6.71
N ARG A 117 -3.99 1.30 -7.08
CA ARG A 117 -3.82 2.14 -8.26
C ARG A 117 -4.35 1.50 -9.56
N PRO A 118 -4.00 0.26 -9.94
CA PRO A 118 -4.49 -0.32 -11.19
C PRO A 118 -6.01 -0.45 -11.24
N GLU A 119 -6.66 -0.64 -10.10
CA GLU A 119 -8.11 -0.76 -9.99
C GLU A 119 -8.79 0.62 -10.04
N VAL A 120 -8.14 1.66 -9.51
CA VAL A 120 -8.61 3.05 -9.58
C VAL A 120 -8.47 3.59 -11.00
N GLU A 121 -7.32 3.39 -11.65
CA GLU A 121 -7.10 3.78 -13.06
C GLU A 121 -8.08 3.09 -14.01
N ALA A 122 -8.44 1.84 -13.73
CA ALA A 122 -9.45 1.10 -14.49
C ALA A 122 -10.90 1.48 -14.14
N GLY A 123 -11.14 2.40 -13.20
CA GLY A 123 -12.46 2.82 -12.75
C GLY A 123 -13.25 1.76 -11.96
N ARG A 124 -12.61 0.66 -11.54
CA ARG A 124 -13.24 -0.38 -10.71
C ARG A 124 -13.26 -0.02 -9.23
N LEU A 125 -12.33 0.82 -8.80
CA LEU A 125 -12.33 1.44 -7.47
C LEU A 125 -12.31 2.97 -7.58
N VAL A 126 -12.73 3.62 -6.50
CA VAL A 126 -12.59 5.06 -6.28
C VAL A 126 -11.96 5.30 -4.92
N VAL A 127 -11.29 6.45 -4.77
CA VAL A 127 -10.80 6.97 -3.50
C VAL A 127 -11.85 7.97 -2.99
N PRO A 128 -12.74 7.58 -2.07
CA PRO A 128 -13.86 8.44 -1.67
C PRO A 128 -13.43 9.65 -0.84
N PHE A 129 -12.27 9.58 -0.16
CA PHE A 129 -11.79 10.62 0.73
C PHE A 129 -10.29 10.86 0.58
N LYS A 130 -9.89 12.13 0.64
CA LYS A 130 -8.52 12.60 0.42
C LYS A 130 -7.57 12.42 1.60
N HIS A 131 -7.85 11.53 2.54
CA HIS A 131 -6.94 11.27 3.66
C HIS A 131 -6.24 9.93 3.46
N SER A 132 -4.92 9.94 3.37
CA SER A 132 -4.08 8.76 3.26
C SER A 132 -3.15 8.63 4.47
N LEU A 133 -2.69 7.42 4.76
CA LEU A 133 -1.65 7.19 5.77
C LEU A 133 -0.35 6.82 5.07
N VAL A 134 0.75 7.42 5.48
CA VAL A 134 2.07 6.91 5.08
C VAL A 134 2.29 5.53 5.70
N SER A 135 2.54 4.53 4.87
CA SER A 135 2.88 3.18 5.33
C SER A 135 4.23 3.18 6.04
N LYS A 136 4.36 2.35 7.09
CA LYS A 136 5.64 2.12 7.77
C LYS A 136 6.54 1.18 7.00
N ASN A 137 5.96 0.41 6.08
CA ASN A 137 6.67 -0.49 5.19
C ASN A 137 6.71 0.12 3.79
N ALA A 138 7.71 -0.28 3.02
CA ALA A 138 7.87 0.07 1.61
C ALA A 138 8.54 -1.09 0.87
N PHE A 139 8.57 -1.02 -0.43
CA PHE A 139 9.37 -1.93 -1.25
C PHE A 139 10.81 -1.42 -1.36
N TYR A 140 11.73 -2.35 -1.28
CA TYR A 140 13.17 -2.09 -1.36
C TYR A 140 13.80 -3.05 -2.36
N ILE A 141 14.70 -2.55 -3.20
CA ILE A 141 15.65 -3.40 -3.91
C ILE A 141 16.82 -3.68 -3.00
N VAL A 142 17.15 -4.95 -2.82
CA VAL A 142 18.19 -5.39 -1.89
C VAL A 142 19.23 -6.25 -2.58
N CYS A 143 20.48 -6.11 -2.19
CA CYS A 143 21.60 -6.97 -2.56
C CYS A 143 22.53 -7.19 -1.37
N ARG A 144 23.48 -8.14 -1.45
CA ARG A 144 24.47 -8.31 -0.40
C ARG A 144 25.38 -7.09 -0.33
N GLU A 145 25.64 -6.60 0.89
CA GLU A 145 26.43 -5.38 1.12
C GLU A 145 27.79 -5.43 0.43
N HIS A 146 28.49 -6.57 0.49
CA HIS A 146 29.80 -6.75 -0.15
C HIS A 146 29.76 -6.91 -1.69
N GLN A 147 28.58 -6.98 -2.28
CA GLN A 147 28.38 -7.13 -3.74
C GLN A 147 27.76 -5.89 -4.39
N MET A 148 27.44 -4.86 -3.61
CA MET A 148 26.73 -3.69 -4.11
C MET A 148 27.45 -2.96 -5.25
N ASP A 149 28.80 -3.00 -5.28
CA ASP A 149 29.65 -2.34 -6.27
C ASP A 149 30.04 -3.25 -7.46
N LEU A 150 29.49 -4.48 -7.53
CA LEU A 150 29.66 -5.31 -8.70
C LEU A 150 28.87 -4.72 -9.88
N GLY A 151 29.57 -4.47 -11.00
CA GLY A 151 29.02 -3.72 -12.13
C GLY A 151 27.63 -4.20 -12.62
N LYS A 152 27.36 -5.53 -12.62
CA LYS A 152 26.04 -6.07 -12.98
C LYS A 152 24.95 -5.72 -11.96
N ILE A 153 25.29 -5.70 -10.68
CA ILE A 153 24.36 -5.42 -9.57
C ILE A 153 24.10 -3.91 -9.51
N GLU A 154 25.17 -3.11 -9.56
CA GLU A 154 25.09 -1.67 -9.59
C GLU A 154 24.23 -1.17 -10.77
N ALA A 155 24.53 -1.63 -11.99
CA ALA A 155 23.79 -1.23 -13.19
C ALA A 155 22.30 -1.58 -13.11
N PHE A 156 21.96 -2.79 -12.62
CA PHE A 156 20.56 -3.18 -12.49
C PHE A 156 19.83 -2.39 -11.40
N ARG A 157 20.46 -2.17 -10.24
CA ARG A 157 19.90 -1.35 -9.16
C ARG A 157 19.63 0.07 -9.65
N GLN A 158 20.61 0.68 -10.31
CA GLN A 158 20.51 2.04 -10.82
C GLN A 158 19.38 2.16 -11.85
N TRP A 159 19.30 1.23 -12.79
CA TRP A 159 18.20 1.19 -13.77
C TRP A 159 16.82 1.08 -13.10
N VAL A 160 16.65 0.25 -12.07
CA VAL A 160 15.37 0.13 -11.34
C VAL A 160 15.03 1.44 -10.63
N LEU A 161 15.99 2.06 -9.95
CA LEU A 161 15.78 3.32 -9.23
C LEU A 161 15.40 4.46 -10.17
N GLU A 162 16.11 4.62 -11.28
CA GLU A 162 15.82 5.61 -12.31
C GLU A 162 14.43 5.38 -12.95
N THR A 163 14.05 4.12 -13.18
CA THR A 163 12.72 3.77 -13.72
C THR A 163 11.61 4.15 -12.75
N VAL A 164 11.79 3.86 -11.47
CA VAL A 164 10.80 4.21 -10.43
C VAL A 164 10.69 5.72 -10.28
N GLU A 165 11.81 6.45 -10.26
CA GLU A 165 11.83 7.91 -10.18
C GLU A 165 11.10 8.56 -11.36
N GLN A 166 11.34 8.08 -12.58
CA GLN A 166 10.61 8.53 -13.78
C GLN A 166 9.11 8.27 -13.70
N GLU A 167 8.70 7.09 -13.19
CA GLU A 167 7.28 6.79 -13.00
C GLU A 167 6.62 7.67 -11.93
N GLU A 168 7.35 8.03 -10.86
CA GLU A 168 6.87 8.94 -9.84
C GLU A 168 6.74 10.38 -10.37
N GLU A 169 7.69 10.85 -11.18
CA GLU A 169 7.63 12.17 -11.84
C GLU A 169 6.47 12.28 -12.85
N GLU A 170 6.26 11.25 -13.68
CA GLU A 170 5.20 11.22 -14.69
C GLU A 170 3.79 11.17 -14.08
N LYS A 171 3.61 10.44 -12.98
CA LYS A 171 2.31 10.19 -12.35
C LYS A 171 1.99 11.17 -11.22
N GLY A 172 2.96 11.98 -10.79
CA GLY A 172 2.88 12.85 -9.62
C GLY A 172 2.73 12.06 -8.31
N GLU A 173 2.81 12.76 -7.18
CA GLU A 173 2.48 12.18 -5.86
C GLU A 173 0.95 12.07 -5.69
N GLU A 174 0.31 11.19 -6.45
CA GLU A 174 -1.15 11.06 -6.49
C GLU A 174 -1.78 10.84 -5.10
N TYR A 175 -1.05 10.21 -4.19
CA TYR A 175 -1.53 9.91 -2.84
C TYR A 175 -0.80 10.69 -1.74
N GLY A 176 0.36 11.29 -2.00
CA GLY A 176 1.12 12.11 -1.06
C GLY A 176 0.47 13.49 -0.83
N GLY A 177 -0.13 14.06 -1.86
CA GLY A 177 -0.86 15.33 -1.82
C GLY A 177 -2.30 15.23 -1.29
N LEU A 178 -2.77 14.06 -0.87
CA LEU A 178 -4.13 13.88 -0.36
C LEU A 178 -4.34 14.40 1.07
N ASN A 179 -3.27 14.83 1.75
CA ASN A 179 -3.31 15.31 3.15
C ASN A 179 -3.30 16.85 3.29
N ASP A 180 -3.34 17.60 2.18
CA ASP A 180 -3.39 19.08 2.17
C ASP A 180 -4.84 19.62 2.11
#